data_cded8a5112eacd50de409a5d1cff4770
#
_entry.id   cded8a5112eacd50de409a5d1cff4770
#
_cell.length_a   1.000
_cell.length_b   1.000
_cell.length_c   1.000
_cell.angle_alpha   90.00
_cell.angle_beta   90.00
_cell.angle_gamma   90.00
#
_symmetry.space_group_name_H-M   'P 1'
#
loop_
_entity.id
_entity.type
_entity.pdbx_description
1 polymer ?
#
loop_
_entity_poly.entity_id
_entity_poly.type
_entity_poly.pdbx_seq_one_letter_code
_entity_poly.pdbx_strand_id
1 'polypeptide(L)'
;MIMTATNPILCAIDTPDLARARALVADVRDAVGGIKLGLEFFTANGPAGVEQVIDGKTPLFLDLKLHDIPNTVARAVRSAAALEPLLLTLHTAGGPAMMEAAKNAADLVASEGKRRVKLLGVTVLTSLDDGDLSAVGQQGPVGEQVRRLALLARDSGLDGVVCAPLEVAALREVCGPDFLLVVPGIRPAGSALADQKRVMGPRAAIQAGADYLVVGRPITEAPHPAAAAQAILNELL
;
A
#
# COMPACT_ATOMS: atom_id res chain seq x y z
N MET A 1 -15.67 -2.83 -19.37
CA MET A 1 -14.79 -1.79 -19.94
C MET A 1 -13.39 -2.10 -19.43
N ILE A 2 -12.55 -2.67 -20.27
CA ILE A 2 -11.17 -3.07 -19.93
C ILE A 2 -10.42 -1.77 -19.62
N MET A 3 -10.08 -1.56 -18.35
CA MET A 3 -9.17 -0.48 -17.98
C MET A 3 -7.85 -0.73 -18.70
N THR A 4 -7.45 0.20 -19.55
CA THR A 4 -6.09 0.26 -20.08
C THR A 4 -5.12 0.05 -18.93
N ALA A 5 -4.17 -0.86 -19.10
CA ALA A 5 -3.23 -1.29 -18.08
C ALA A 5 -2.52 -0.06 -17.47
N THR A 6 -3.04 0.41 -16.34
CA THR A 6 -2.37 1.42 -15.54
C THR A 6 -1.12 0.77 -14.98
N ASN A 7 0.00 1.47 -15.04
CA ASN A 7 1.27 1.01 -14.47
C ASN A 7 1.05 0.57 -13.00
N PRO A 8 1.29 -0.71 -12.64
CA PRO A 8 1.00 -1.21 -11.30
C PRO A 8 2.06 -0.86 -10.26
N ILE A 9 3.11 -0.15 -10.63
CA ILE A 9 4.25 0.16 -9.75
C ILE A 9 3.93 1.38 -8.90
N LEU A 10 3.98 1.23 -7.58
CA LEU A 10 3.94 2.30 -6.60
C LEU A 10 5.34 2.47 -6.01
N CYS A 11 6.01 3.59 -6.28
CA CYS A 11 7.34 3.86 -5.76
C CYS A 11 7.26 4.33 -4.31
N ALA A 12 7.90 3.61 -3.39
CA ALA A 12 7.97 4.01 -1.98
C ALA A 12 9.07 5.06 -1.77
N ILE A 13 8.65 6.26 -1.37
CA ILE A 13 9.54 7.40 -1.06
C ILE A 13 9.73 7.44 0.46
N ASP A 14 10.68 6.65 0.94
CA ASP A 14 10.98 6.50 2.36
C ASP A 14 12.20 7.40 2.70
N THR A 15 11.93 8.66 3.03
CA THR A 15 12.91 9.68 3.49
C THR A 15 12.18 10.78 4.23
N PRO A 16 12.74 11.32 5.34
CA PRO A 16 12.17 12.47 6.03
C PRO A 16 12.52 13.81 5.35
N ASP A 17 13.49 13.82 4.42
CA ASP A 17 13.94 15.02 3.72
C ASP A 17 12.97 15.39 2.58
N LEU A 18 12.29 16.51 2.74
CA LEU A 18 11.31 17.03 1.79
C LEU A 18 11.91 17.34 0.41
N ALA A 19 13.12 17.90 0.38
CA ALA A 19 13.78 18.26 -0.89
C ALA A 19 14.15 16.99 -1.67
N ARG A 20 14.69 15.98 -0.98
CA ARG A 20 14.99 14.67 -1.57
C ARG A 20 13.72 13.96 -2.05
N ALA A 21 12.64 13.97 -1.27
CA ALA A 21 11.37 13.37 -1.67
C ALA A 21 10.83 14.00 -2.95
N ARG A 22 10.84 15.34 -3.04
CA ARG A 22 10.42 16.08 -4.24
C ARG A 22 11.29 15.74 -5.46
N ALA A 23 12.61 15.67 -5.29
CA ALA A 23 13.51 15.31 -6.37
C ALA A 23 13.26 13.89 -6.89
N LEU A 24 13.11 12.90 -5.98
CA LEU A 24 12.78 11.52 -6.34
C LEU A 24 11.46 11.43 -7.08
N VAL A 25 10.40 12.09 -6.60
CA VAL A 25 9.10 12.08 -7.27
C VAL A 25 9.17 12.71 -8.65
N ALA A 26 9.85 13.84 -8.81
CA ALA A 26 10.05 14.49 -10.09
C ALA A 26 10.76 13.57 -11.11
N ASP A 27 11.70 12.75 -10.63
CA ASP A 27 12.45 11.82 -11.46
C ASP A 27 11.63 10.59 -11.87
N VAL A 28 10.83 10.00 -10.95
CA VAL A 28 10.17 8.71 -11.20
C VAL A 28 8.71 8.82 -11.67
N ARG A 29 8.03 9.94 -11.50
CA ARG A 29 6.56 10.06 -11.70
C ARG A 29 6.04 9.59 -13.05
N ASP A 30 6.83 9.75 -14.12
CA ASP A 30 6.43 9.34 -15.47
C ASP A 30 6.71 7.84 -15.75
N ALA A 31 7.47 7.18 -14.85
CA ALA A 31 7.85 5.77 -14.96
C ALA A 31 7.08 4.85 -14.00
N VAL A 32 6.27 5.41 -13.09
CA VAL A 32 5.47 4.66 -12.10
C VAL A 32 4.00 5.02 -12.17
N GLY A 33 3.12 4.13 -11.65
CA GLY A 33 1.68 4.38 -11.57
C GLY A 33 1.28 5.25 -10.38
N GLY A 34 2.19 5.49 -9.43
CA GLY A 34 1.99 6.34 -8.28
C GLY A 34 3.15 6.30 -7.31
N ILE A 35 3.07 7.10 -6.27
CA ILE A 35 4.06 7.14 -5.19
C ILE A 35 3.41 6.77 -3.85
N LYS A 36 4.19 6.14 -2.98
CA LYS A 36 3.80 5.85 -1.59
C LYS A 36 4.57 6.77 -0.64
N LEU A 37 3.84 7.51 0.17
CA LEU A 37 4.40 8.24 1.32
C LEU A 37 3.97 7.54 2.61
N GLY A 38 4.95 7.11 3.40
CA GLY A 38 4.75 6.35 4.62
C GLY A 38 4.91 7.18 5.89
N LEU A 39 4.94 6.46 7.03
CA LEU A 39 4.99 7.07 8.37
C LEU A 39 6.19 7.98 8.57
N GLU A 40 7.38 7.61 8.09
CA GLU A 40 8.59 8.40 8.23
C GLU A 40 8.43 9.79 7.61
N PHE A 41 8.02 9.83 6.34
CA PHE A 41 7.80 11.09 5.63
C PHE A 41 6.69 11.91 6.27
N PHE A 42 5.53 11.27 6.55
CA PHE A 42 4.36 11.98 7.08
C PHE A 42 4.60 12.54 8.48
N THR A 43 5.31 11.80 9.34
CA THR A 43 5.64 12.27 10.69
C THR A 43 6.59 13.46 10.68
N ALA A 44 7.52 13.49 9.72
CA ALA A 44 8.48 14.60 9.58
C ALA A 44 7.86 15.85 8.93
N ASN A 45 6.95 15.70 7.97
CA ASN A 45 6.53 16.79 7.09
C ASN A 45 5.03 17.10 7.13
N GLY A 46 4.20 16.24 7.69
CA GLY A 46 2.75 16.40 7.78
C GLY A 46 2.03 16.52 6.43
N PRO A 47 0.74 16.91 6.45
CA PRO A 47 -0.06 17.10 5.24
C PRO A 47 0.54 18.13 4.27
N ALA A 48 1.08 19.23 4.78
CA ALA A 48 1.67 20.28 3.93
C ALA A 48 2.91 19.78 3.16
N GLY A 49 3.69 18.87 3.75
CA GLY A 49 4.80 18.22 3.05
C GLY A 49 4.31 17.27 1.96
N VAL A 50 3.22 16.54 2.22
CA VAL A 50 2.58 15.68 1.20
C VAL A 50 2.14 16.50 -0.01
N GLU A 51 1.43 17.60 0.20
CA GLU A 51 0.98 18.51 -0.87
C GLU A 51 2.14 19.05 -1.73
N GLN A 52 3.28 19.35 -1.09
CA GLN A 52 4.47 19.82 -1.80
C GLN A 52 5.15 18.74 -2.66
N VAL A 53 4.94 17.46 -2.36
CA VAL A 53 5.55 16.33 -3.08
C VAL A 53 4.70 15.86 -4.25
N ILE A 54 3.36 15.79 -4.09
CA ILE A 54 2.46 15.17 -5.09
C ILE A 54 2.10 16.07 -6.27
N ASP A 55 2.39 17.36 -6.23
CA ASP A 55 2.12 18.36 -7.28
C ASP A 55 0.72 18.29 -7.95
N GLY A 56 -0.23 17.58 -7.34
CA GLY A 56 -1.60 17.41 -7.80
C GLY A 56 -1.78 16.48 -9.01
N LYS A 57 -0.72 15.82 -9.49
CA LYS A 57 -0.77 14.96 -10.70
C LYS A 57 -0.42 13.50 -10.42
N THR A 58 0.55 13.24 -9.55
CA THR A 58 1.02 11.89 -9.26
C THR A 58 0.06 11.18 -8.32
N PRO A 59 -0.48 10.00 -8.67
CA PRO A 59 -1.34 9.23 -7.77
C PRO A 59 -0.64 8.93 -6.44
N LEU A 60 -1.32 9.21 -5.33
CA LEU A 60 -0.79 9.08 -3.98
C LEU A 60 -1.30 7.80 -3.30
N PHE A 61 -0.39 6.99 -2.80
CA PHE A 61 -0.66 5.99 -1.78
C PHE A 61 -0.17 6.51 -0.42
N LEU A 62 -1.10 6.85 0.47
CA LEU A 62 -0.79 7.33 1.83
C LEU A 62 -0.79 6.15 2.81
N ASP A 63 0.40 5.72 3.21
CA ASP A 63 0.61 4.50 4.00
C ASP A 63 0.80 4.84 5.50
N LEU A 64 -0.30 5.20 6.18
CA LEU A 64 -0.31 5.64 7.58
C LEU A 64 -0.65 4.53 8.58
N LYS A 65 -1.17 3.40 8.10
CA LYS A 65 -1.53 2.24 8.95
C LYS A 65 -2.37 2.63 10.16
N LEU A 66 -3.44 3.41 9.92
CA LEU A 66 -4.32 3.93 10.98
C LEU A 66 -4.82 2.79 11.87
N HIS A 67 -4.71 2.95 13.18
CA HIS A 67 -5.14 1.95 14.15
C HIS A 67 -5.51 2.64 15.47
N ASP A 68 -6.80 2.82 15.71
CA ASP A 68 -7.36 3.50 16.88
C ASP A 68 -8.83 3.11 17.03
N ILE A 69 -9.54 3.65 18.01
CA ILE A 69 -10.99 3.45 18.15
C ILE A 69 -11.75 3.94 16.89
N PRO A 70 -12.93 3.38 16.57
CA PRO A 70 -13.65 3.63 15.32
C PRO A 70 -13.82 5.10 14.96
N ASN A 71 -14.24 5.92 15.92
CA ASN A 71 -14.50 7.36 15.69
C ASN A 71 -13.22 8.14 15.34
N THR A 72 -12.08 7.80 15.96
CA THR A 72 -10.78 8.43 15.66
C THR A 72 -10.33 8.09 14.25
N VAL A 73 -10.42 6.81 13.87
CA VAL A 73 -10.04 6.37 12.52
C VAL A 73 -10.95 6.98 11.46
N ALA A 74 -12.27 7.05 11.67
CA ALA A 74 -13.18 7.70 10.74
C ALA A 74 -12.82 9.17 10.51
N ARG A 75 -12.49 9.92 11.56
CA ARG A 75 -12.06 11.32 11.45
C ARG A 75 -10.71 11.45 10.76
N ALA A 76 -9.76 10.53 11.04
CA ALA A 76 -8.46 10.49 10.38
C ALA A 76 -8.60 10.23 8.86
N VAL A 77 -9.49 9.31 8.45
CA VAL A 77 -9.83 9.07 7.03
C VAL A 77 -10.36 10.34 6.37
N ARG A 78 -11.29 11.05 7.00
CA ARG A 78 -11.82 12.32 6.47
C ARG A 78 -10.72 13.38 6.32
N SER A 79 -9.82 13.50 7.30
CA SER A 79 -8.70 14.44 7.23
C SER A 79 -7.71 14.06 6.13
N ALA A 80 -7.36 12.77 6.03
CA ALA A 80 -6.47 12.27 4.99
C ALA A 80 -7.06 12.43 3.57
N ALA A 81 -8.38 12.33 3.43
CA ALA A 81 -9.08 12.51 2.16
C ALA A 81 -8.94 13.91 1.56
N ALA A 82 -8.56 14.93 2.35
CA ALA A 82 -8.25 16.27 1.84
C ALA A 82 -7.01 16.26 0.92
N LEU A 83 -6.11 15.30 1.09
CA LEU A 83 -4.94 15.08 0.24
C LEU A 83 -5.25 14.28 -1.04
N GLU A 84 -6.50 13.90 -1.25
CA GLU A 84 -7.01 13.11 -2.39
C GLU A 84 -6.21 11.84 -2.70
N PRO A 85 -5.82 11.02 -1.70
CA PRO A 85 -5.05 9.83 -1.98
C PRO A 85 -5.87 8.82 -2.79
N LEU A 86 -5.18 8.09 -3.68
CA LEU A 86 -5.74 6.92 -4.36
C LEU A 86 -6.00 5.78 -3.34
N LEU A 87 -5.01 5.55 -2.46
CA LEU A 87 -4.99 4.47 -1.48
C LEU A 87 -4.61 5.02 -0.09
N LEU A 88 -5.24 4.48 0.96
CA LEU A 88 -4.93 4.77 2.37
C LEU A 88 -4.98 3.48 3.18
N THR A 89 -4.01 3.26 4.06
CA THR A 89 -3.94 2.06 4.90
C THR A 89 -4.49 2.24 6.30
N LEU A 90 -5.11 1.18 6.81
CA LEU A 90 -5.48 0.99 8.21
C LEU A 90 -5.24 -0.48 8.62
N HIS A 91 -5.02 -0.75 9.92
CA HIS A 91 -4.81 -2.11 10.39
C HIS A 91 -6.13 -2.89 10.50
N THR A 92 -6.18 -4.11 9.94
CA THR A 92 -7.34 -5.01 10.09
C THR A 92 -7.51 -5.50 11.51
N ALA A 93 -6.44 -5.57 12.29
CA ALA A 93 -6.46 -5.93 13.71
C ALA A 93 -7.26 -4.94 14.59
N GLY A 94 -7.63 -3.77 14.06
CA GLY A 94 -8.55 -2.83 14.73
C GLY A 94 -10.01 -3.30 14.82
N GLY A 95 -10.34 -4.40 14.12
CA GLY A 95 -11.65 -5.04 14.17
C GLY A 95 -12.70 -4.45 13.22
N PRO A 96 -13.85 -5.15 13.06
CA PRO A 96 -14.88 -4.78 12.08
C PRO A 96 -15.41 -3.36 12.29
N ALA A 97 -15.77 -2.98 13.52
CA ALA A 97 -16.33 -1.66 13.79
C ALA A 97 -15.42 -0.50 13.38
N MET A 98 -14.08 -0.66 13.54
CA MET A 98 -13.12 0.35 13.10
C MET A 98 -13.06 0.42 11.57
N MET A 99 -13.02 -0.71 10.89
CA MET A 99 -12.97 -0.78 9.43
C MET A 99 -14.25 -0.25 8.78
N GLU A 100 -15.42 -0.61 9.31
CA GLU A 100 -16.72 -0.10 8.86
C GLU A 100 -16.84 1.42 9.06
N ALA A 101 -16.37 1.94 10.19
CA ALA A 101 -16.35 3.38 10.44
C ALA A 101 -15.44 4.12 9.44
N ALA A 102 -14.28 3.55 9.11
CA ALA A 102 -13.38 4.07 8.09
C ALA A 102 -14.04 4.07 6.70
N LYS A 103 -14.65 2.96 6.31
CA LYS A 103 -15.39 2.81 5.04
C LYS A 103 -16.50 3.85 4.93
N ASN A 104 -17.32 3.99 5.95
CA ASN A 104 -18.42 4.97 5.96
C ASN A 104 -17.90 6.41 5.84
N ALA A 105 -16.76 6.71 6.46
CA ALA A 105 -16.11 8.03 6.31
C ALA A 105 -15.62 8.28 4.88
N ALA A 106 -15.04 7.28 4.22
CA ALA A 106 -14.62 7.39 2.82
C ALA A 106 -15.81 7.57 1.86
N ASP A 107 -16.91 6.85 2.10
CA ASP A 107 -18.13 6.97 1.29
C ASP A 107 -18.82 8.35 1.49
N LEU A 108 -18.79 8.87 2.71
CA LEU A 108 -19.32 10.21 2.99
C LEU A 108 -18.53 11.28 2.22
N VAL A 109 -17.20 11.20 2.20
CA VAL A 109 -16.33 12.10 1.40
C VAL A 109 -16.68 12.03 -0.08
N ALA A 110 -16.96 10.85 -0.61
CA ALA A 110 -17.40 10.68 -1.99
C ALA A 110 -18.76 11.32 -2.26
N SER A 111 -19.69 11.23 -1.30
CA SER A 111 -21.02 11.88 -1.42
C SER A 111 -20.94 13.41 -1.40
N GLU A 112 -19.87 13.97 -0.85
CA GLU A 112 -19.56 15.41 -0.87
C GLU A 112 -18.91 15.86 -2.20
N GLY A 113 -18.85 14.99 -3.22
CA GLY A 113 -18.33 15.29 -4.56
C GLY A 113 -16.80 15.17 -4.71
N LYS A 114 -16.11 14.66 -3.68
CA LYS A 114 -14.66 14.40 -3.74
C LYS A 114 -14.38 12.97 -4.24
N ARG A 115 -13.14 12.73 -4.62
CA ARG A 115 -12.69 11.38 -4.96
C ARG A 115 -12.79 10.46 -3.73
N ARG A 116 -13.44 9.30 -3.89
CA ARG A 116 -13.45 8.27 -2.86
C ARG A 116 -12.05 7.67 -2.72
N VAL A 117 -11.49 7.74 -1.53
CA VAL A 117 -10.24 7.05 -1.22
C VAL A 117 -10.49 5.55 -1.08
N LYS A 118 -9.63 4.73 -1.69
CA LYS A 118 -9.67 3.28 -1.52
C LYS A 118 -8.92 2.89 -0.25
N LEU A 119 -9.59 2.14 0.62
CA LEU A 119 -9.06 1.74 1.92
C LEU A 119 -8.44 0.34 1.84
N LEU A 120 -7.19 0.23 2.27
CA LEU A 120 -6.45 -1.02 2.31
C LEU A 120 -6.23 -1.48 3.74
N GLY A 121 -6.65 -2.70 4.05
CA GLY A 121 -6.36 -3.35 5.32
C GLY A 121 -4.92 -3.86 5.39
N VAL A 122 -4.16 -3.47 6.40
CA VAL A 122 -2.86 -4.10 6.69
C VAL A 122 -3.13 -5.38 7.48
N THR A 123 -2.72 -6.53 6.93
CA THR A 123 -2.90 -7.84 7.55
C THR A 123 -1.82 -8.10 8.61
N VAL A 124 -0.83 -8.94 8.31
CA VAL A 124 0.34 -9.18 9.15
C VAL A 124 1.54 -8.49 8.51
N LEU A 125 2.25 -7.67 9.28
CA LEU A 125 3.47 -7.01 8.79
C LEU A 125 4.50 -8.04 8.31
N THR A 126 5.17 -7.76 7.21
CA THR A 126 6.12 -8.69 6.57
C THR A 126 7.36 -9.00 7.42
N SER A 127 7.59 -8.23 8.47
CA SER A 127 8.64 -8.45 9.47
C SER A 127 8.28 -9.49 10.54
N LEU A 128 6.99 -9.80 10.72
CA LEU A 128 6.52 -10.70 11.77
C LEU A 128 6.53 -12.17 11.30
N ASP A 129 6.86 -13.06 12.23
CA ASP A 129 6.77 -14.52 12.09
C ASP A 129 5.78 -15.13 13.10
N ASP A 130 5.66 -16.46 13.14
CA ASP A 130 4.72 -17.15 14.02
C ASP A 130 5.01 -16.93 15.51
N GLY A 131 6.29 -16.76 15.87
CA GLY A 131 6.69 -16.45 17.24
C GLY A 131 6.24 -15.05 17.65
N ASP A 132 6.38 -14.07 16.76
CA ASP A 132 5.94 -12.70 16.99
C ASP A 132 4.41 -12.62 17.13
N LEU A 133 3.65 -13.35 16.29
CA LEU A 133 2.19 -13.45 16.42
C LEU A 133 1.78 -14.01 17.79
N SER A 134 2.42 -15.08 18.21
CA SER A 134 2.15 -15.69 19.52
C SER A 134 2.46 -14.73 20.66
N ALA A 135 3.57 -13.98 20.58
CA ALA A 135 3.98 -13.02 21.60
C ALA A 135 2.96 -11.88 21.80
N VAL A 136 2.24 -11.48 20.74
CA VAL A 136 1.18 -10.45 20.81
C VAL A 136 -0.22 -11.03 20.94
N GLY A 137 -0.35 -12.33 21.21
CA GLY A 137 -1.63 -13.01 21.43
C GLY A 137 -2.46 -13.23 20.15
N GLN A 138 -1.85 -13.17 18.98
CA GLN A 138 -2.49 -13.52 17.72
C GLN A 138 -2.28 -15.00 17.39
N GLN A 139 -3.27 -15.59 16.72
CA GLN A 139 -3.21 -17.00 16.34
C GLN A 139 -2.42 -17.20 15.05
N GLY A 140 -1.39 -18.05 15.08
CA GLY A 140 -0.67 -18.54 13.92
C GLY A 140 -1.34 -19.74 13.23
N PRO A 141 -0.74 -20.29 12.17
CA PRO A 141 0.45 -19.74 11.51
C PRO A 141 0.15 -18.42 10.76
N VAL A 142 1.20 -17.67 10.41
CA VAL A 142 1.09 -16.35 9.76
C VAL A 142 0.16 -16.38 8.56
N GLY A 143 0.27 -17.37 7.67
CA GLY A 143 -0.57 -17.47 6.48
C GLY A 143 -2.07 -17.57 6.79
N GLU A 144 -2.45 -18.33 7.82
CA GLU A 144 -3.84 -18.44 8.26
C GLU A 144 -4.34 -17.15 8.92
N GLN A 145 -3.49 -16.46 9.67
CA GLN A 145 -3.82 -15.17 10.24
C GLN A 145 -4.01 -14.10 9.15
N VAL A 146 -3.14 -14.07 8.15
CA VAL A 146 -3.28 -13.19 6.98
C VAL A 146 -4.61 -13.45 6.25
N ARG A 147 -4.92 -14.72 5.98
CA ARG A 147 -6.18 -15.11 5.34
C ARG A 147 -7.40 -14.65 6.16
N ARG A 148 -7.38 -14.87 7.47
CA ARG A 148 -8.47 -14.45 8.38
C ARG A 148 -8.66 -12.94 8.37
N LEU A 149 -7.57 -12.16 8.45
CA LEU A 149 -7.61 -10.71 8.45
C LEU A 149 -8.04 -10.15 7.08
N ALA A 150 -7.63 -10.77 5.97
CA ALA A 150 -8.05 -10.36 4.64
C ALA A 150 -9.55 -10.57 4.40
N LEU A 151 -10.09 -11.72 4.82
CA LEU A 151 -11.53 -11.99 4.77
C LEU A 151 -12.31 -11.00 5.65
N LEU A 152 -11.81 -10.71 6.86
CA LEU A 152 -12.41 -9.73 7.76
C LEU A 152 -12.43 -8.32 7.12
N ALA A 153 -11.35 -7.91 6.46
CA ALA A 153 -11.27 -6.64 5.74
C ALA A 153 -12.31 -6.56 4.61
N ARG A 154 -12.40 -7.62 3.79
CA ARG A 154 -13.39 -7.73 2.71
C ARG A 154 -14.81 -7.64 3.25
N ASP A 155 -15.12 -8.41 4.28
CA ASP A 155 -16.47 -8.51 4.85
C ASP A 155 -16.87 -7.21 5.58
N SER A 156 -15.89 -6.41 6.05
CA SER A 156 -16.07 -5.05 6.57
C SER A 156 -16.14 -3.97 5.48
N GLY A 157 -16.06 -4.35 4.21
CA GLY A 157 -16.21 -3.46 3.05
C GLY A 157 -14.98 -2.61 2.71
N LEU A 158 -13.78 -3.03 3.09
CA LEU A 158 -12.56 -2.42 2.59
C LEU A 158 -12.34 -2.78 1.12
N ASP A 159 -11.58 -1.96 0.40
CA ASP A 159 -11.33 -2.13 -1.04
C ASP A 159 -10.22 -3.15 -1.35
N GLY A 160 -9.40 -3.48 -0.36
CA GLY A 160 -8.29 -4.42 -0.53
C GLY A 160 -7.44 -4.57 0.72
N VAL A 161 -6.31 -5.26 0.56
CA VAL A 161 -5.32 -5.46 1.63
C VAL A 161 -3.89 -5.23 1.13
N VAL A 162 -3.00 -4.95 2.10
CA VAL A 162 -1.55 -5.07 1.93
C VAL A 162 -1.14 -6.46 2.43
N CYS A 163 -0.46 -7.24 1.59
CA CYS A 163 -0.05 -8.61 1.90
C CYS A 163 1.36 -8.91 1.35
N ALA A 164 2.02 -9.95 1.89
CA ALA A 164 3.30 -10.37 1.38
C ALA A 164 3.17 -11.10 0.01
N PRO A 165 4.24 -11.12 -0.80
CA PRO A 165 4.19 -11.74 -2.13
C PRO A 165 3.74 -13.21 -2.13
N LEU A 166 4.17 -13.98 -1.14
CA LEU A 166 3.84 -15.42 -1.04
C LEU A 166 2.37 -15.70 -0.66
N GLU A 167 1.63 -14.68 -0.24
CA GLU A 167 0.24 -14.77 0.19
C GLU A 167 -0.76 -14.46 -0.95
N VAL A 168 -0.28 -13.84 -2.03
CA VAL A 168 -1.12 -13.27 -3.10
C VAL A 168 -2.05 -14.31 -3.73
N ALA A 169 -1.51 -15.46 -4.17
CA ALA A 169 -2.33 -16.48 -4.86
C ALA A 169 -3.47 -17.01 -3.97
N ALA A 170 -3.15 -17.35 -2.71
CA ALA A 170 -4.14 -17.82 -1.75
C ALA A 170 -5.20 -16.75 -1.41
N LEU A 171 -4.79 -15.49 -1.30
CA LEU A 171 -5.72 -14.37 -1.04
C LEU A 171 -6.59 -14.08 -2.26
N ARG A 172 -6.04 -14.15 -3.48
CA ARG A 172 -6.82 -13.97 -4.71
C ARG A 172 -7.92 -15.01 -4.84
N GLU A 173 -7.62 -16.27 -4.50
CA GLU A 173 -8.59 -17.35 -4.50
C GLU A 173 -9.78 -17.08 -3.55
N VAL A 174 -9.51 -16.63 -2.32
CA VAL A 174 -10.55 -16.49 -1.29
C VAL A 174 -11.23 -15.12 -1.28
N CYS A 175 -10.55 -14.05 -1.74
CA CYS A 175 -11.10 -12.70 -1.74
C CYS A 175 -11.78 -12.32 -3.07
N GLY A 176 -11.52 -13.06 -4.15
CA GLY A 176 -12.07 -12.78 -5.47
C GLY A 176 -11.29 -11.77 -6.31
N PRO A 177 -11.67 -11.54 -7.58
CA PRO A 177 -10.89 -10.75 -8.54
C PRO A 177 -10.95 -9.24 -8.29
N ASP A 178 -11.99 -8.72 -7.65
CA ASP A 178 -12.21 -7.27 -7.50
C ASP A 178 -11.56 -6.69 -6.22
N PHE A 179 -11.10 -7.55 -5.31
CA PHE A 179 -10.47 -7.15 -4.07
C PHE A 179 -8.99 -6.84 -4.28
N LEU A 180 -8.55 -5.62 -4.00
CA LEU A 180 -7.20 -5.17 -4.30
C LEU A 180 -6.13 -5.86 -3.43
N LEU A 181 -5.10 -6.38 -4.07
CA LEU A 181 -3.91 -6.93 -3.43
C LEU A 181 -2.71 -6.03 -3.72
N VAL A 182 -2.25 -5.30 -2.70
CA VAL A 182 -1.11 -4.38 -2.78
C VAL A 182 0.10 -5.02 -2.10
N VAL A 183 1.18 -5.19 -2.85
CA VAL A 183 2.25 -6.12 -2.48
C VAL A 183 3.59 -5.40 -2.34
N PRO A 184 4.07 -5.16 -1.11
CA PRO A 184 5.44 -4.74 -0.83
C PRO A 184 6.41 -5.94 -0.89
N GLY A 185 7.71 -5.66 -0.74
CA GLY A 185 8.72 -6.73 -0.73
C GLY A 185 9.06 -7.28 -2.11
N ILE A 186 8.76 -6.52 -3.15
CA ILE A 186 9.12 -6.86 -4.53
C ILE A 186 10.60 -6.62 -4.75
N ARG A 187 11.27 -7.60 -5.36
CA ARG A 187 12.70 -7.55 -5.69
C ARG A 187 12.91 -7.94 -7.14
N PRO A 188 13.27 -6.99 -8.01
CA PRO A 188 13.73 -7.29 -9.37
C PRO A 188 14.97 -8.21 -9.36
N ALA A 189 15.23 -8.89 -10.45
CA ALA A 189 16.39 -9.76 -10.59
C ALA A 189 17.69 -8.99 -10.28
N GLY A 190 18.56 -9.57 -9.44
CA GLY A 190 19.84 -8.96 -9.06
C GLY A 190 19.77 -7.93 -7.92
N SER A 191 18.58 -7.64 -7.37
CA SER A 191 18.45 -6.72 -6.23
C SER A 191 18.80 -7.38 -4.89
N ALA A 192 19.38 -6.61 -3.95
CA ALA A 192 19.65 -7.08 -2.59
C ALA A 192 18.36 -7.41 -1.81
N LEU A 193 18.39 -8.49 -1.02
CA LEU A 193 17.24 -8.93 -0.19
C LEU A 193 16.94 -7.96 0.96
N ALA A 194 17.99 -7.35 1.52
CA ALA A 194 17.93 -6.44 2.67
C ALA A 194 17.10 -7.01 3.85
N ASP A 195 16.18 -6.22 4.42
CA ASP A 195 15.34 -6.56 5.57
C ASP A 195 14.07 -7.38 5.25
N GLN A 196 13.81 -7.67 3.97
CA GLN A 196 12.62 -8.40 3.54
C GLN A 196 12.84 -9.92 3.59
N LYS A 197 12.09 -10.62 4.45
CA LYS A 197 12.16 -12.07 4.60
C LYS A 197 11.35 -12.84 3.53
N ARG A 198 10.31 -12.21 2.95
CA ARG A 198 9.35 -12.82 2.02
C ARG A 198 9.32 -12.00 0.73
N VAL A 199 10.13 -12.35 -0.26
CA VAL A 199 10.32 -11.60 -1.51
C VAL A 199 9.88 -12.39 -2.73
N MET A 200 9.53 -11.68 -3.80
CA MET A 200 9.17 -12.23 -5.11
C MET A 200 9.55 -11.23 -6.21
N GLY A 201 9.82 -11.75 -7.42
CA GLY A 201 10.02 -10.89 -8.59
C GLY A 201 8.74 -10.21 -9.05
N PRO A 202 8.84 -9.07 -9.76
CA PRO A 202 7.70 -8.28 -10.19
C PRO A 202 6.70 -9.07 -11.02
N ARG A 203 7.15 -9.73 -12.08
CA ARG A 203 6.30 -10.55 -12.98
C ARG A 203 5.57 -11.66 -12.23
N ALA A 204 6.27 -12.39 -11.36
CA ALA A 204 5.67 -13.48 -10.59
C ALA A 204 4.56 -12.99 -9.65
N ALA A 205 4.73 -11.82 -9.03
CA ALA A 205 3.71 -11.23 -8.16
C ALA A 205 2.44 -10.84 -8.95
N ILE A 206 2.58 -10.23 -10.12
CA ILE A 206 1.43 -9.91 -10.99
C ILE A 206 0.74 -11.19 -11.47
N GLN A 207 1.51 -12.19 -11.90
CA GLN A 207 0.94 -13.48 -12.34
C GLN A 207 0.22 -14.23 -11.21
N ALA A 208 0.66 -14.05 -9.95
CA ALA A 208 -0.03 -14.59 -8.77
C ALA A 208 -1.33 -13.83 -8.46
N GLY A 209 -1.56 -12.66 -9.06
CA GLY A 209 -2.78 -11.86 -8.91
C GLY A 209 -2.63 -10.56 -8.12
N ALA A 210 -1.41 -10.03 -7.94
CA ALA A 210 -1.21 -8.70 -7.36
C ALA A 210 -1.75 -7.60 -8.30
N ASP A 211 -2.41 -6.60 -7.73
CA ASP A 211 -2.90 -5.41 -8.46
C ASP A 211 -1.87 -4.29 -8.47
N TYR A 212 -1.14 -4.12 -7.36
CA TYR A 212 -0.09 -3.11 -7.23
C TYR A 212 1.16 -3.70 -6.57
N LEU A 213 2.31 -3.22 -7.04
CA LEU A 213 3.62 -3.57 -6.53
C LEU A 213 4.25 -2.37 -5.85
N VAL A 214 4.58 -2.47 -4.56
CA VAL A 214 5.28 -1.41 -3.84
C VAL A 214 6.78 -1.65 -3.90
N VAL A 215 7.50 -0.76 -4.57
CA VAL A 215 8.95 -0.86 -4.77
C VAL A 215 9.63 0.39 -4.21
N GLY A 216 10.54 0.22 -3.27
CA GLY A 216 11.32 1.30 -2.66
C GLY A 216 12.76 1.32 -3.17
N ARG A 217 13.71 0.90 -2.32
CA ARG A 217 15.16 0.94 -2.57
C ARG A 217 15.63 0.50 -3.95
N PRO A 218 15.08 -0.56 -4.59
CA PRO A 218 15.46 -0.92 -5.94
C PRO A 218 15.28 0.22 -6.97
N ILE A 219 14.41 1.18 -6.69
CA ILE A 219 14.20 2.39 -7.49
C ILE A 219 14.95 3.57 -6.87
N THR A 220 14.67 3.88 -5.60
CA THR A 220 15.09 5.13 -4.95
C THR A 220 16.59 5.24 -4.66
N GLU A 221 17.30 4.11 -4.57
CA GLU A 221 18.76 4.04 -4.38
C GLU A 221 19.51 3.70 -5.67
N ALA A 222 18.80 3.52 -6.79
CA ALA A 222 19.44 3.30 -8.08
C ALA A 222 20.16 4.58 -8.57
N PRO A 223 21.28 4.46 -9.31
CA PRO A 223 21.94 5.62 -9.90
C PRO A 223 21.03 6.45 -10.82
N HIS A 224 20.05 5.80 -11.45
CA HIS A 224 19.04 6.40 -12.34
C HIS A 224 17.66 5.85 -11.98
N PRO A 225 16.93 6.46 -11.00
CA PRO A 225 15.66 5.95 -10.48
C PRO A 225 14.58 5.74 -11.55
N ALA A 226 14.40 6.69 -12.46
CA ALA A 226 13.44 6.57 -13.57
C ALA A 226 13.74 5.35 -14.47
N ALA A 227 15.02 5.13 -14.82
CA ALA A 227 15.43 3.99 -15.63
C ALA A 227 15.23 2.66 -14.89
N ALA A 228 15.47 2.63 -13.56
CA ALA A 228 15.22 1.47 -12.74
C ALA A 228 13.72 1.14 -12.65
N ALA A 229 12.85 2.14 -12.48
CA ALA A 229 11.40 1.97 -12.51
C ALA A 229 10.92 1.43 -13.88
N GLN A 230 11.44 1.99 -14.98
CA GLN A 230 11.10 1.54 -16.33
C GLN A 230 11.57 0.10 -16.59
N ALA A 231 12.75 -0.29 -16.11
CA ALA A 231 13.23 -1.66 -16.20
C ALA A 231 12.29 -2.65 -15.51
N ILE A 232 11.81 -2.31 -14.30
CA ILE A 232 10.83 -3.12 -13.56
C ILE A 232 9.50 -3.22 -14.34
N LEU A 233 9.03 -2.11 -14.92
CA LEU A 233 7.82 -2.10 -15.74
C LEU A 233 7.97 -3.01 -16.96
N ASN A 234 9.12 -2.99 -17.60
CA ASN A 234 9.41 -3.85 -18.75
C ASN A 234 9.46 -5.35 -18.39
N GLU A 235 9.80 -5.70 -17.13
CA GLU A 235 9.71 -7.07 -16.65
C GLU A 235 8.23 -7.57 -16.58
N LEU A 236 7.24 -6.68 -16.53
CA LEU A 236 5.83 -7.04 -16.43
C LEU A 236 5.21 -7.34 -17.80
N LEU A 237 5.78 -6.82 -18.88
CA LEU A 237 5.36 -7.05 -20.26
C LEU A 237 5.93 -8.37 -20.79
#